data_d7db57320032b74e8df3cfeb94655b20
#
_entry.id   d7db57320032b74e8df3cfeb94655b20
#
_cell.length_a   1.000
_cell.length_b   1.000
_cell.length_c   1.000
_cell.angle_alpha   90.00
_cell.angle_beta   90.00
_cell.angle_gamma   90.00
#
_symmetry.space_group_name_H-M   'P 1'
#
loop_
_entity.id
_entity.type
_entity.pdbx_description
1 polymer ?
#
loop_
_entity_poly.entity_id
_entity_poly.type
_entity_poly.pdbx_seq_one_letter_code
_entity_poly.pdbx_strand_id
1 'polypeptide(L)'
;MKHDHFVVQSPDKPAQQLLLLFHGVGDNPVAMGEIGSWFAPLFPDALVVSVGGAEPSGNPAGRQWFSVQGITEDNRQARVDAIMPTFIETVRYWQKQSGVGANATALIGFSQGAIMALESIKAEPGLASRVIAFNGRYASLPETVEDLGHAIDNRSMQFALDHLRYTIPKHYFDEALSGGKPGDDDVIEMM
;
A
#
# COMPACT_ATOMS: atom_id res chain seq x y z
N MET A 1 14.77 -5.97 -8.89
CA MET A 1 15.70 -6.22 -7.77
C MET A 1 14.91 -6.83 -6.62
N LYS A 2 15.41 -7.91 -6.07
CA LYS A 2 14.76 -8.60 -4.97
C LYS A 2 15.10 -7.91 -3.65
N HIS A 3 14.21 -7.07 -3.18
CA HIS A 3 14.31 -6.50 -1.85
C HIS A 3 13.92 -7.53 -0.79
N ASP A 4 14.27 -7.24 0.45
CA ASP A 4 13.79 -7.99 1.59
C ASP A 4 12.25 -8.09 1.55
N HIS A 5 11.71 -9.28 1.79
CA HIS A 5 10.26 -9.50 1.69
C HIS A 5 9.84 -10.71 2.51
N PHE A 6 8.56 -10.79 2.76
CA PHE A 6 7.93 -11.93 3.43
C PHE A 6 6.68 -12.35 2.64
N VAL A 7 6.65 -13.60 2.19
CA VAL A 7 5.49 -14.17 1.50
C VAL A 7 4.48 -14.62 2.55
N VAL A 8 3.35 -13.92 2.62
CA VAL A 8 2.27 -14.25 3.55
C VAL A 8 1.47 -15.43 3.04
N GLN A 9 1.16 -15.44 1.75
CA GLN A 9 0.40 -16.49 1.10
C GLN A 9 0.86 -16.67 -0.34
N SER A 10 1.00 -17.92 -0.75
CA SER A 10 1.22 -18.29 -2.14
C SER A 10 0.22 -19.39 -2.51
N PRO A 11 -0.67 -19.17 -3.49
CA PRO A 11 -1.66 -20.17 -3.87
C PRO A 11 -1.02 -21.35 -4.59
N ASP A 12 -1.64 -22.53 -4.51
CA ASP A 12 -1.19 -23.75 -5.19
C ASP A 12 -1.36 -23.68 -6.72
N LYS A 13 -2.25 -22.82 -7.18
CA LYS A 13 -2.51 -22.54 -8.59
C LYS A 13 -1.88 -21.21 -8.99
N PRO A 14 -1.75 -20.91 -10.28
CA PRO A 14 -1.33 -19.57 -10.71
C PRO A 14 -2.19 -18.49 -10.06
N ALA A 15 -1.53 -17.50 -9.47
CA ALA A 15 -2.21 -16.44 -8.74
C ALA A 15 -3.16 -15.65 -9.67
N GLN A 16 -4.34 -15.35 -9.16
CA GLN A 16 -5.33 -14.52 -9.87
C GLN A 16 -5.29 -13.07 -9.42
N GLN A 17 -4.71 -12.81 -8.26
CA GLN A 17 -4.60 -11.48 -7.66
C GLN A 17 -3.22 -11.35 -7.00
N LEU A 18 -2.76 -10.12 -6.90
CA LEU A 18 -1.52 -9.77 -6.23
C LEU A 18 -1.80 -8.69 -5.19
N LEU A 19 -1.51 -9.00 -3.93
CA LEU A 19 -1.59 -8.06 -2.82
C LEU A 19 -0.19 -7.79 -2.31
N LEU A 20 0.26 -6.56 -2.44
CA LEU A 20 1.56 -6.11 -1.96
C LEU A 20 1.38 -5.19 -0.75
N LEU A 21 2.07 -5.51 0.35
CA LEU A 21 2.03 -4.74 1.57
C LEU A 21 3.33 -3.98 1.79
N PHE A 22 3.22 -2.75 2.26
CA PHE A 22 4.33 -1.82 2.46
C PHE A 22 4.29 -1.25 3.88
N HIS A 23 5.28 -1.62 4.69
CA HIS A 23 5.37 -1.25 6.11
C HIS A 23 5.67 0.23 6.33
N GLY A 24 5.48 0.69 7.57
CA GLY A 24 5.89 2.03 8.01
C GLY A 24 7.39 2.13 8.31
N VAL A 25 7.87 3.36 8.53
CA VAL A 25 9.27 3.61 8.91
C VAL A 25 9.62 2.92 10.22
N GLY A 26 10.76 2.24 10.24
CA GLY A 26 11.23 1.52 11.42
C GLY A 26 10.62 0.13 11.62
N ASP A 27 9.69 -0.25 10.79
CA ASP A 27 9.06 -1.56 10.76
C ASP A 27 9.75 -2.48 9.73
N ASN A 28 9.18 -3.64 9.47
CA ASN A 28 9.79 -4.64 8.59
C ASN A 28 8.72 -5.51 7.89
N PRO A 29 9.10 -6.30 6.87
CA PRO A 29 8.15 -7.13 6.14
C PRO A 29 7.42 -8.17 6.98
N VAL A 30 8.06 -8.74 7.98
CA VAL A 30 7.45 -9.80 8.81
C VAL A 30 6.33 -9.22 9.66
N ALA A 31 6.58 -8.08 10.32
CA ALA A 31 5.56 -7.43 11.15
C ALA A 31 4.37 -6.93 10.30
N MET A 32 4.62 -6.32 9.15
CA MET A 32 3.55 -5.91 8.24
C MET A 32 2.82 -7.13 7.63
N GLY A 33 3.49 -8.27 7.56
CA GLY A 33 2.89 -9.53 7.12
C GLY A 33 1.71 -9.99 7.99
N GLU A 34 1.65 -9.60 9.25
CA GLU A 34 0.50 -9.85 10.13
C GLU A 34 -0.77 -9.19 9.58
N ILE A 35 -0.66 -7.97 9.08
CA ILE A 35 -1.77 -7.30 8.39
C ILE A 35 -2.17 -8.09 7.14
N GLY A 36 -1.19 -8.57 6.38
CA GLY A 36 -1.44 -9.43 5.21
C GLY A 36 -2.21 -10.70 5.54
N SER A 37 -1.99 -11.28 6.71
CA SER A 37 -2.68 -12.49 7.15
C SER A 37 -4.18 -12.29 7.39
N TRP A 38 -4.64 -11.06 7.57
CA TRP A 38 -6.05 -10.73 7.68
C TRP A 38 -6.73 -10.67 6.29
N PHE A 39 -5.99 -10.26 5.27
CA PHE A 39 -6.49 -10.21 3.89
C PHE A 39 -6.43 -11.58 3.20
N ALA A 40 -5.37 -12.35 3.46
CA ALA A 40 -5.09 -13.59 2.75
C ALA A 40 -6.25 -14.61 2.72
N PRO A 41 -6.97 -14.87 3.82
CA PRO A 41 -8.11 -15.81 3.80
C PRO A 41 -9.28 -15.37 2.92
N LEU A 42 -9.41 -14.06 2.69
CA LEU A 42 -10.47 -13.48 1.86
C LEU A 42 -10.16 -13.59 0.36
N PHE A 43 -8.89 -13.79 0.03
CA PHE A 43 -8.39 -13.88 -1.34
C PHE A 43 -7.52 -15.14 -1.49
N PRO A 44 -8.12 -16.35 -1.44
CA PRO A 44 -7.35 -17.59 -1.43
C PRO A 44 -6.53 -17.83 -2.69
N ASP A 45 -6.89 -17.21 -3.80
CA ASP A 45 -6.17 -17.28 -5.07
C ASP A 45 -5.17 -16.13 -5.26
N ALA A 46 -4.95 -15.34 -4.23
CA ALA A 46 -3.98 -14.24 -4.28
C ALA A 46 -2.59 -14.66 -3.82
N LEU A 47 -1.57 -14.16 -4.50
CA LEU A 47 -0.24 -14.03 -3.94
C LEU A 47 -0.20 -12.79 -3.04
N VAL A 48 0.13 -12.98 -1.78
CA VAL A 48 0.20 -11.92 -0.77
C VAL A 48 1.63 -11.79 -0.27
N VAL A 49 2.25 -10.66 -0.54
CA VAL A 49 3.67 -10.41 -0.21
C VAL A 49 3.82 -9.10 0.55
N SER A 50 4.50 -9.18 1.67
CA SER A 50 4.96 -8.01 2.41
C SER A 50 6.37 -7.63 1.96
N VAL A 51 6.53 -6.42 1.48
CA VAL A 51 7.78 -5.93 0.86
C VAL A 51 8.54 -5.05 1.84
N GLY A 52 9.85 -5.22 1.90
CA GLY A 52 10.74 -4.41 2.73
C GLY A 52 11.18 -3.13 2.04
N GLY A 53 11.25 -2.05 2.83
CA GLY A 53 11.82 -0.78 2.38
C GLY A 53 13.27 -0.93 1.93
N ALA A 54 13.69 -0.09 0.99
CA ALA A 54 15.00 -0.18 0.34
C ALA A 54 16.15 0.11 1.29
N GLU A 55 15.92 0.88 2.35
CA GLU A 55 16.96 1.34 3.26
C GLU A 55 16.80 0.78 4.68
N PRO A 56 17.89 0.53 5.41
CA PRO A 56 17.80 0.28 6.84
C PRO A 56 17.33 1.54 7.56
N SER A 57 16.54 1.36 8.60
CA SER A 57 16.23 2.44 9.54
C SER A 57 17.22 2.46 10.70
N GLY A 58 17.08 3.42 11.62
CA GLY A 58 17.90 3.47 12.82
C GLY A 58 17.70 2.31 13.81
N ASN A 59 16.65 1.50 13.65
CA ASN A 59 16.41 0.30 14.43
C ASN A 59 17.09 -0.92 13.82
N PRO A 60 17.68 -1.83 14.63
CA PRO A 60 18.47 -2.96 14.11
C PRO A 60 17.71 -3.88 13.12
N ALA A 61 16.42 -4.07 13.29
CA ALA A 61 15.58 -4.89 12.41
C ALA A 61 14.62 -4.06 11.55
N GLY A 62 14.68 -2.73 11.67
CA GLY A 62 13.76 -1.82 11.00
C GLY A 62 14.27 -1.39 9.64
N ARG A 63 13.33 -1.11 8.75
CA ARG A 63 13.58 -0.61 7.41
C ARG A 63 12.76 0.65 7.15
N GLN A 64 13.08 1.34 6.09
CA GLN A 64 12.37 2.54 5.64
C GLN A 64 12.38 2.65 4.12
N TRP A 65 11.45 3.40 3.58
CA TRP A 65 11.38 3.67 2.14
C TRP A 65 12.28 4.84 1.78
N PHE A 66 12.28 5.86 2.62
CA PHE A 66 13.17 7.03 2.52
C PHE A 66 13.51 7.54 3.92
N SER A 67 14.63 8.24 4.05
CA SER A 67 15.05 8.79 5.34
C SER A 67 14.09 9.88 5.83
N VAL A 68 13.75 9.84 7.11
CA VAL A 68 12.96 10.88 7.77
C VAL A 68 13.82 11.91 8.52
N GLN A 69 15.14 11.73 8.52
CA GLN A 69 16.04 12.70 9.15
C GLN A 69 15.95 14.05 8.42
N GLY A 70 15.65 15.10 9.18
CA GLY A 70 15.55 16.44 8.63
C GLY A 70 14.41 16.61 7.62
N ILE A 71 13.40 15.73 7.63
CA ILE A 71 12.27 15.82 6.72
C ILE A 71 11.40 17.02 7.05
N THR A 72 10.98 17.73 6.03
CA THR A 72 10.08 18.87 6.08
C THR A 72 9.00 18.73 5.01
N GLU A 73 7.96 19.56 5.08
CA GLU A 73 6.95 19.61 4.01
C GLU A 73 7.61 19.94 2.65
N ASP A 74 8.63 20.79 2.64
CA ASP A 74 9.28 21.24 1.41
C ASP A 74 10.16 20.17 0.75
N ASN A 75 10.76 19.26 1.51
CA ASN A 75 11.69 18.25 0.97
C ASN A 75 11.11 16.82 0.88
N ARG A 76 9.92 16.58 1.43
CA ARG A 76 9.32 15.24 1.41
C ARG A 76 9.08 14.74 0.00
N GLN A 77 8.52 15.56 -0.87
CA GLN A 77 8.24 15.18 -2.26
C GLN A 77 9.52 14.75 -2.98
N ALA A 78 10.60 15.50 -2.83
CA ALA A 78 11.88 15.17 -3.47
C ALA A 78 12.43 13.81 -3.00
N ARG A 79 12.29 13.49 -1.72
CA ARG A 79 12.72 12.20 -1.18
C ARG A 79 11.88 11.03 -1.69
N VAL A 80 10.59 11.23 -1.78
CA VAL A 80 9.68 10.25 -2.39
C VAL A 80 10.00 10.05 -3.87
N ASP A 81 10.18 11.11 -4.61
CA ASP A 81 10.49 11.06 -6.04
C ASP A 81 11.83 10.34 -6.32
N ALA A 82 12.80 10.51 -5.44
CA ALA A 82 14.12 9.87 -5.58
C ALA A 82 14.04 8.33 -5.48
N ILE A 83 13.17 7.79 -4.63
CA ILE A 83 13.01 6.34 -4.44
C ILE A 83 11.89 5.74 -5.30
N MET A 84 11.06 6.56 -5.91
CA MET A 84 9.89 6.10 -6.65
C MET A 84 10.23 5.14 -7.79
N PRO A 85 11.27 5.35 -8.62
CA PRO A 85 11.62 4.37 -9.65
C PRO A 85 11.89 2.97 -9.10
N THR A 86 12.58 2.87 -7.99
CA THR A 86 12.86 1.60 -7.29
C THR A 86 11.58 0.96 -6.75
N PHE A 87 10.69 1.77 -6.21
CA PHE A 87 9.38 1.29 -5.72
C PHE A 87 8.53 0.72 -6.86
N ILE A 88 8.40 1.44 -7.95
CA ILE A 88 7.67 1.00 -9.15
C ILE A 88 8.27 -0.29 -9.73
N GLU A 89 9.59 -0.35 -9.84
CA GLU A 89 10.30 -1.55 -10.28
C GLU A 89 10.00 -2.76 -9.39
N THR A 90 9.91 -2.57 -8.09
CA THR A 90 9.56 -3.63 -7.13
C THR A 90 8.12 -4.12 -7.36
N VAL A 91 7.17 -3.24 -7.57
CA VAL A 91 5.78 -3.62 -7.91
C VAL A 91 5.76 -4.42 -9.22
N ARG A 92 6.44 -3.93 -10.24
CA ARG A 92 6.53 -4.61 -11.55
C ARG A 92 7.21 -5.97 -11.44
N TYR A 93 8.22 -6.10 -10.61
CA TYR A 93 8.88 -7.38 -10.32
C TYR A 93 7.86 -8.42 -9.83
N TRP A 94 7.05 -8.08 -8.84
CA TRP A 94 6.05 -9.00 -8.30
C TRP A 94 4.91 -9.29 -9.25
N GLN A 95 4.50 -8.33 -10.06
CA GLN A 95 3.54 -8.56 -11.15
C GLN A 95 4.10 -9.58 -12.15
N LYS A 96 5.35 -9.45 -12.52
CA LYS A 96 6.02 -10.39 -13.44
C LYS A 96 6.16 -11.78 -12.80
N GLN A 97 6.57 -11.87 -11.54
CA GLN A 97 6.75 -13.14 -10.85
C GLN A 97 5.43 -13.89 -10.66
N SER A 98 4.36 -13.18 -10.38
CA SER A 98 3.03 -13.77 -10.18
C SER A 98 2.26 -14.02 -11.48
N GLY A 99 2.64 -13.37 -12.56
CA GLY A 99 1.86 -13.34 -13.80
C GLY A 99 0.57 -12.52 -13.69
N VAL A 100 0.43 -11.72 -12.63
CA VAL A 100 -0.77 -10.90 -12.36
C VAL A 100 -0.54 -9.48 -12.89
N GLY A 101 -1.47 -9.00 -13.70
CA GLY A 101 -1.42 -7.64 -14.23
C GLY A 101 -1.87 -6.56 -13.24
N ALA A 102 -1.70 -5.32 -13.65
CA ALA A 102 -2.07 -4.16 -12.83
C ALA A 102 -3.55 -4.15 -12.44
N ASN A 103 -4.43 -4.65 -13.31
CA ASN A 103 -5.87 -4.70 -13.07
C ASN A 103 -6.29 -5.63 -11.92
N ALA A 104 -5.43 -6.54 -11.49
CA ALA A 104 -5.66 -7.45 -10.38
C ALA A 104 -4.61 -7.29 -9.26
N THR A 105 -3.89 -6.17 -9.25
CA THR A 105 -2.90 -5.80 -8.23
C THR A 105 -3.49 -4.77 -7.27
N ALA A 106 -3.33 -5.03 -5.97
CA ALA A 106 -3.64 -4.09 -4.90
C ALA A 106 -2.38 -3.74 -4.11
N LEU A 107 -2.21 -2.46 -3.80
CA LEU A 107 -1.15 -1.95 -2.94
C LEU A 107 -1.74 -1.60 -1.58
N ILE A 108 -1.18 -2.14 -0.52
CA ILE A 108 -1.65 -1.95 0.86
C ILE A 108 -0.50 -1.35 1.67
N GLY A 109 -0.64 -0.12 2.10
CA GLY A 109 0.44 0.58 2.79
C GLY A 109 0.03 1.09 4.17
N PHE A 110 1.00 1.13 5.07
CA PHE A 110 0.87 1.73 6.39
C PHE A 110 1.87 2.86 6.55
N SER A 111 1.41 4.03 7.00
CA SER A 111 2.23 5.21 7.28
C SER A 111 3.15 5.57 6.09
N GLN A 112 4.47 5.46 6.22
CA GLN A 112 5.41 5.73 5.13
C GLN A 112 5.17 4.83 3.90
N GLY A 113 4.82 3.56 4.12
CA GLY A 113 4.44 2.64 3.04
C GLY A 113 3.17 3.08 2.32
N ALA A 114 2.22 3.68 3.03
CA ALA A 114 1.01 4.27 2.43
C ALA A 114 1.35 5.50 1.58
N ILE A 115 2.28 6.35 2.02
CA ILE A 115 2.78 7.47 1.23
C ILE A 115 3.33 6.95 -0.11
N MET A 116 4.18 5.94 -0.07
CA MET A 116 4.76 5.35 -1.27
C MET A 116 3.71 4.76 -2.21
N ALA A 117 2.74 4.04 -1.67
CA ALA A 117 1.66 3.45 -2.46
C ALA A 117 0.81 4.52 -3.16
N LEU A 118 0.41 5.56 -2.44
CA LEU A 118 -0.36 6.68 -3.00
C LEU A 118 0.44 7.45 -4.05
N GLU A 119 1.68 7.78 -3.75
CA GLU A 119 2.56 8.52 -4.66
C GLU A 119 2.90 7.69 -5.90
N SER A 120 2.97 6.36 -5.79
CA SER A 120 3.24 5.50 -6.94
C SER A 120 2.12 5.54 -7.98
N ILE A 121 0.87 5.61 -7.56
CA ILE A 121 -0.27 5.75 -8.46
C ILE A 121 -0.32 7.16 -9.08
N LYS A 122 0.10 8.18 -8.33
CA LYS A 122 0.26 9.53 -8.87
C LYS A 122 1.34 9.59 -9.95
N ALA A 123 2.47 8.90 -9.72
CA ALA A 123 3.57 8.83 -10.67
C ALA A 123 3.27 7.93 -11.88
N GLU A 124 2.60 6.82 -11.67
CA GLU A 124 2.23 5.84 -12.71
C GLU A 124 0.81 5.34 -12.50
N PRO A 125 -0.22 6.03 -13.03
CA PRO A 125 -1.64 5.72 -12.77
C PRO A 125 -2.08 4.30 -13.12
N GLY A 126 -1.41 3.67 -14.07
CA GLY A 126 -1.68 2.29 -14.50
C GLY A 126 -0.95 1.20 -13.71
N LEU A 127 -0.27 1.54 -12.60
CA LEU A 127 0.57 0.60 -11.87
C LEU A 127 -0.24 -0.49 -11.14
N ALA A 128 -1.34 -0.12 -10.53
CA ALA A 128 -2.23 -1.02 -9.81
C ALA A 128 -3.67 -0.53 -9.90
N SER A 129 -4.60 -1.42 -9.62
CA SER A 129 -6.03 -1.10 -9.68
C SER A 129 -6.59 -0.58 -8.37
N ARG A 130 -5.93 -0.85 -7.25
CA ARG A 130 -6.40 -0.49 -5.91
C ARG A 130 -5.23 -0.11 -5.01
N VAL A 131 -5.47 0.90 -4.16
CA VAL A 131 -4.59 1.28 -3.07
C VAL A 131 -5.40 1.34 -1.79
N ILE A 132 -4.89 0.69 -0.75
CA ILE A 132 -5.40 0.79 0.61
C ILE A 132 -4.31 1.45 1.44
N ALA A 133 -4.62 2.62 1.98
CA ALA A 133 -3.67 3.41 2.73
C ALA A 133 -4.12 3.58 4.19
N PHE A 134 -3.38 2.99 5.10
CA PHE A 134 -3.58 3.16 6.54
C PHE A 134 -2.65 4.25 7.07
N ASN A 135 -3.21 5.28 7.69
CA ASN A 135 -2.46 6.39 8.29
C ASN A 135 -1.44 7.02 7.32
N GLY A 136 -1.81 7.10 6.05
CA GLY A 136 -0.99 7.63 4.99
C GLY A 136 -1.48 8.99 4.50
N ARG A 137 -0.66 9.60 3.68
CA ARG A 137 -1.00 10.83 2.97
C ARG A 137 -0.18 10.93 1.70
N TYR A 138 -0.55 11.83 0.80
CA TYR A 138 0.34 12.25 -0.27
C TYR A 138 1.54 13.02 0.29
N ALA A 139 2.68 12.93 -0.37
CA ALA A 139 3.88 13.71 -0.02
C ALA A 139 3.62 15.20 -0.16
N SER A 140 2.91 15.58 -1.22
CA SER A 140 2.27 16.87 -1.39
C SER A 140 0.88 16.65 -2.00
N LEU A 141 -0.06 17.51 -1.65
CA LEU A 141 -1.40 17.40 -2.21
C LEU A 141 -1.36 17.69 -3.72
N PRO A 142 -2.08 16.92 -4.53
CA PRO A 142 -2.25 17.21 -5.94
C PRO A 142 -2.93 18.58 -6.12
N GLU A 143 -2.53 19.31 -7.13
CA GLU A 143 -3.09 20.62 -7.42
C GLU A 143 -4.52 20.53 -7.97
N THR A 144 -4.81 19.45 -8.70
CA THR A 144 -6.13 19.20 -9.29
C THR A 144 -6.52 17.72 -9.15
N VAL A 145 -7.80 17.44 -9.30
CA VAL A 145 -8.31 16.07 -9.33
C VAL A 145 -7.77 15.28 -10.53
N GLU A 146 -7.41 15.96 -11.58
CA GLU A 146 -6.83 15.37 -12.79
C GLU A 146 -5.42 14.85 -12.54
N ASP A 147 -4.66 15.47 -11.65
CA ASP A 147 -3.33 15.01 -11.22
C ASP A 147 -3.38 13.68 -10.44
N LEU A 148 -4.55 13.33 -9.96
CA LEU A 148 -4.77 12.06 -9.26
C LEU A 148 -4.94 10.86 -10.21
N GLY A 149 -5.09 11.07 -11.49
CA GLY A 149 -5.44 10.01 -12.43
C GLY A 149 -6.76 9.36 -12.01
N HIS A 150 -6.81 8.04 -11.93
CA HIS A 150 -7.96 7.33 -11.36
C HIS A 150 -7.90 7.23 -9.82
N ALA A 151 -6.96 7.93 -9.20
CA ALA A 151 -6.78 7.90 -7.76
C ALA A 151 -7.51 9.09 -7.13
N ILE A 152 -8.35 8.81 -6.32
CA ILE A 152 -8.72 9.28 -5.01
C ILE A 152 -8.89 10.79 -4.94
N ASP A 153 -9.96 11.26 -5.53
CA ASP A 153 -10.71 12.35 -4.93
C ASP A 153 -11.57 11.76 -3.77
N ASN A 154 -12.19 12.58 -2.94
CA ASN A 154 -13.07 12.12 -1.87
C ASN A 154 -14.22 11.21 -2.39
N ARG A 155 -14.61 11.35 -3.65
CA ARG A 155 -15.58 10.50 -4.33
C ARG A 155 -15.00 9.14 -4.69
N SER A 156 -13.80 9.12 -5.27
CA SER A 156 -13.10 7.87 -5.63
C SER A 156 -12.77 7.06 -4.40
N MET A 157 -12.54 7.73 -3.27
CA MET A 157 -12.32 7.07 -2.00
C MET A 157 -13.58 6.48 -1.41
N GLN A 158 -14.66 7.23 -1.42
CA GLN A 158 -15.98 6.69 -1.04
C GLN A 158 -16.30 5.47 -1.91
N PHE A 159 -15.99 5.56 -3.20
CA PHE A 159 -16.14 4.47 -4.16
C PHE A 159 -15.22 3.27 -3.86
N ALA A 160 -13.96 3.53 -3.50
CA ALA A 160 -13.02 2.48 -3.11
C ALA A 160 -13.43 1.80 -1.81
N LEU A 161 -13.90 2.57 -0.84
CA LEU A 161 -14.43 2.06 0.42
C LEU A 161 -15.72 1.27 0.22
N ASP A 162 -16.63 1.76 -0.59
CA ASP A 162 -17.85 1.03 -0.95
C ASP A 162 -17.49 -0.26 -1.72
N HIS A 163 -16.54 -0.20 -2.61
CA HIS A 163 -16.06 -1.36 -3.33
C HIS A 163 -15.33 -2.37 -2.42
N LEU A 164 -14.57 -1.91 -1.45
CA LEU A 164 -13.98 -2.75 -0.42
C LEU A 164 -15.04 -3.37 0.48
N ARG A 165 -16.09 -2.66 0.82
CA ARG A 165 -17.25 -3.19 1.55
C ARG A 165 -17.92 -4.35 0.83
N TYR A 166 -17.92 -4.36 -0.50
CA TYR A 166 -18.47 -5.46 -1.31
C TYR A 166 -17.51 -6.64 -1.48
N THR A 167 -16.19 -6.41 -1.32
CA THR A 167 -15.18 -7.44 -1.52
C THR A 167 -14.61 -7.99 -0.21
N ILE A 168 -14.74 -7.24 0.89
CA ILE A 168 -14.36 -7.66 2.24
C ILE A 168 -15.63 -7.72 3.09
N PRO A 169 -15.90 -8.84 3.77
CA PRO A 169 -17.05 -8.93 4.67
C PRO A 169 -17.07 -7.78 5.67
N LYS A 170 -18.22 -7.22 5.90
CA LYS A 170 -18.40 -6.01 6.72
C LYS A 170 -17.76 -6.11 8.11
N HIS A 171 -17.84 -7.27 8.75
CA HIS A 171 -17.24 -7.46 10.08
C HIS A 171 -15.71 -7.31 10.10
N TYR A 172 -15.01 -7.70 9.03
CA TYR A 172 -13.57 -7.48 8.92
C TYR A 172 -13.24 -6.01 8.74
N PHE A 173 -14.08 -5.30 8.04
CA PHE A 173 -13.94 -3.87 7.85
C PHE A 173 -14.14 -3.12 9.16
N ASP A 174 -15.16 -3.50 9.91
CA ASP A 174 -15.47 -2.93 11.22
C ASP A 174 -14.39 -3.27 12.26
N GLU A 175 -13.79 -4.46 12.19
CA GLU A 175 -12.66 -4.86 13.05
C GLU A 175 -11.36 -4.18 12.65
N ALA A 176 -11.09 -4.00 11.35
CA ALA A 176 -9.90 -3.30 10.87
C ALA A 176 -9.93 -1.80 11.21
N LEU A 177 -11.11 -1.24 11.35
CA LEU A 177 -11.36 0.10 11.88
C LEU A 177 -11.30 0.15 13.43
N SER A 178 -10.81 -0.90 14.03
CA SER A 178 -10.89 -1.30 15.42
C SER A 178 -10.77 -0.16 16.43
N GLY A 179 -11.76 -0.07 17.31
CA GLY A 179 -11.84 0.89 18.39
C GLY A 179 -12.65 2.12 18.02
N GLY A 180 -12.97 2.32 16.78
CA GLY A 180 -13.89 3.34 16.34
C GLY A 180 -15.32 2.81 16.33
N LYS A 181 -16.26 3.60 16.79
CA LYS A 181 -17.62 3.42 16.34
C LYS A 181 -17.58 3.53 14.81
N PRO A 182 -18.32 2.71 14.06
CA PRO A 182 -18.46 2.91 12.63
C PRO A 182 -19.10 4.28 12.40
N GLY A 183 -18.26 5.29 12.30
CA GLY A 183 -18.61 6.66 11.98
C GLY A 183 -18.00 7.00 10.63
N ASP A 184 -18.68 7.81 9.87
CA ASP A 184 -18.22 8.22 8.54
C ASP A 184 -16.85 8.90 8.58
N ASP A 185 -16.47 9.45 9.72
CA ASP A 185 -15.21 10.17 9.93
C ASP A 185 -14.00 9.23 10.09
N ASP A 186 -14.18 8.05 10.66
CA ASP A 186 -13.10 7.08 10.88
C ASP A 186 -12.60 6.47 9.57
N VAL A 187 -13.42 6.49 8.56
CA VAL A 187 -13.10 6.00 7.22
C VAL A 187 -12.16 6.95 6.47
N ILE A 188 -12.19 8.23 6.81
CA ILE A 188 -11.32 9.26 6.24
C ILE A 188 -9.92 9.20 6.86
N GLU A 189 -9.80 8.77 8.10
CA GLU A 189 -8.52 8.60 8.80
C GLU A 189 -7.70 7.41 8.30
N MET A 190 -8.31 6.49 7.57
CA MET A 190 -7.61 5.36 6.93
C MET A 190 -6.80 5.77 5.70
N MET A 191 -6.86 7.01 5.33
CA MET A 191 -6.03 7.64 4.30
C MET A 191 -4.85 8.34 4.91
#